data_ba952f7d25bc917c3e84871ee32c3013
#
_entry.id   ba952f7d25bc917c3e84871ee32c3013
#
_cell.length_a   1.000
_cell.length_b   1.000
_cell.length_c   1.000
_cell.angle_alpha   90.00
_cell.angle_beta   90.00
_cell.angle_gamma   90.00
#
_symmetry.space_group_name_H-M   'P 1'
#
loop_
_entity.id
_entity.type
_entity.pdbx_description
1 polymer ?
#
loop_
_entity_poly.entity_id
_entity_poly.type
_entity_poly.pdbx_seq_one_letter_code
_entity_poly.pdbx_strand_id
1 'polypeptide(L)'
;MIDNIATINKEFLKNFPEIYSRPSKINKFLNKHSNEVEKNLKNKFLNLNLDKSFAIYANGGFGRKEIFPISDIDISIIEKDVPKNYKNLEEFISFLWDQGYKVGHSVRSLSDIKKISKTDLKEFTSYLTRRSIVSNKEMDTKINNALSKLWSKNDFFNAKYVEQQKRHYEFFSSAYNLEPNIKESPGTLRDFHSALWILQHCFGLNSLNEISKSKILYGEWNNAIDAYNFIKSLRFATNIFTNRNILNFEAQVEIARKAKLGTRTAKSSVEKMMKRFYEMASSISYINEIVYEKYVEKYQTKMHPEKISGIYKYQNKVGIQNVVLRNNKDLIFKLFVEMGKSKKINSINTETKTLIKKNINLIDKEFRKNLVYSEQFLEILRSKYNLSSILKSMKSLGVLQKYIPEFSDVVGQMQFDLFHIYTVDEHTFKVVRNMRQMKLNKQIGFELEHELINKLRKIEILFIAGLFHD
;
A
#
# COMPACT_ATOMS: atom_id res chain seq x y z
N MET A 1 -16.20 8.54 29.74
CA MET A 1 -15.39 8.53 28.50
C MET A 1 -15.58 7.30 27.61
N ILE A 2 -15.93 6.12 28.15
CA ILE A 2 -16.44 4.97 27.36
C ILE A 2 -17.66 5.40 26.55
N ASP A 3 -18.52 6.25 27.10
CA ASP A 3 -19.64 6.88 26.38
C ASP A 3 -19.21 7.69 25.15
N ASN A 4 -17.99 8.22 25.16
CA ASN A 4 -17.48 9.01 24.03
C ASN A 4 -17.12 8.13 22.83
N ILE A 5 -16.47 6.97 23.03
CA ILE A 5 -16.13 6.04 21.92
C ILE A 5 -17.42 5.48 21.29
N ALA A 6 -18.38 5.06 22.10
CA ALA A 6 -19.68 4.58 21.60
C ALA A 6 -20.43 5.66 20.80
N THR A 7 -20.37 6.91 21.26
CA THR A 7 -20.98 8.05 20.57
C THR A 7 -20.28 8.33 19.24
N ILE A 8 -18.95 8.30 19.22
CA ILE A 8 -18.13 8.47 18.01
C ILE A 8 -18.43 7.37 16.98
N ASN A 9 -18.55 6.12 17.43
CA ASN A 9 -18.88 5.00 16.56
C ASN A 9 -20.29 5.15 15.95
N LYS A 10 -21.28 5.59 16.73
CA LYS A 10 -22.65 5.90 16.24
C LYS A 10 -22.62 7.04 15.23
N GLU A 11 -21.91 8.14 15.52
CA GLU A 11 -21.75 9.27 14.61
C GLU A 11 -21.09 8.83 13.28
N PHE A 12 -20.02 8.01 13.37
CA PHE A 12 -19.38 7.46 12.18
C PHE A 12 -20.34 6.63 11.33
N LEU A 13 -21.03 5.65 11.91
CA LEU A 13 -21.95 4.78 11.18
C LEU A 13 -23.11 5.54 10.54
N LYS A 14 -23.60 6.62 11.19
CA LYS A 14 -24.62 7.51 10.62
C LYS A 14 -24.12 8.21 9.34
N ASN A 15 -22.86 8.65 9.33
CA ASN A 15 -22.24 9.38 8.22
C ASN A 15 -21.54 8.45 7.22
N PHE A 16 -21.47 7.15 7.48
CA PHE A 16 -20.67 6.21 6.69
C PHE A 16 -21.05 6.15 5.20
N PRO A 17 -22.34 6.19 4.79
CA PRO A 17 -22.67 6.20 3.35
C PRO A 17 -22.04 7.39 2.61
N GLU A 18 -21.98 8.54 3.24
CA GLU A 18 -21.35 9.73 2.66
C GLU A 18 -19.80 9.63 2.69
N ILE A 19 -19.22 9.13 3.78
CA ILE A 19 -17.79 8.89 3.89
C ILE A 19 -17.34 7.84 2.87
N TYR A 20 -18.13 6.78 2.67
CA TYR A 20 -17.85 5.74 1.68
C TYR A 20 -17.85 6.31 0.25
N SER A 21 -18.82 7.17 -0.10
CA SER A 21 -18.91 7.80 -1.41
C SER A 21 -17.83 8.87 -1.63
N ARG A 22 -17.48 9.63 -0.59
CA ARG A 22 -16.49 10.71 -0.58
C ARG A 22 -15.42 10.45 0.48
N PRO A 23 -14.41 9.59 0.21
CA PRO A 23 -13.47 9.10 1.21
C PRO A 23 -12.67 10.18 1.95
N SER A 24 -12.43 11.33 1.32
CA SER A 24 -11.73 12.46 1.97
C SER A 24 -12.40 12.96 3.26
N LYS A 25 -13.73 12.72 3.42
CA LYS A 25 -14.47 13.10 4.63
C LYS A 25 -14.01 12.37 5.89
N ILE A 26 -13.39 11.19 5.75
CA ILE A 26 -12.80 10.47 6.90
C ILE A 26 -11.77 11.32 7.64
N ASN A 27 -11.01 12.16 6.94
CA ASN A 27 -9.99 13.00 7.56
C ASN A 27 -10.60 14.03 8.52
N LYS A 28 -11.71 14.65 8.13
CA LYS A 28 -12.42 15.60 9.00
C LYS A 28 -12.91 14.90 10.27
N PHE A 29 -13.44 13.69 10.13
CA PHE A 29 -13.93 12.87 11.24
C PHE A 29 -12.78 12.47 12.19
N LEU A 30 -11.70 11.89 11.66
CA LEU A 30 -10.54 11.47 12.46
C LEU A 30 -9.85 12.66 13.13
N ASN A 31 -9.74 13.81 12.43
CA ASN A 31 -9.17 15.03 13.00
C ASN A 31 -9.99 15.56 14.17
N LYS A 32 -11.34 15.58 14.04
CA LYS A 32 -12.24 16.00 15.13
C LYS A 32 -11.97 15.15 16.37
N HIS A 33 -11.99 13.82 16.22
CA HIS A 33 -11.75 12.89 17.32
C HIS A 33 -10.35 13.07 17.94
N SER A 34 -9.31 13.09 17.10
CA SER A 34 -7.95 13.27 17.59
C SER A 34 -7.72 14.60 18.31
N ASN A 35 -8.37 15.68 17.85
CA ASN A 35 -8.28 16.99 18.49
C ASN A 35 -8.98 17.03 19.87
N GLU A 36 -10.09 16.29 20.02
CA GLU A 36 -10.76 16.18 21.33
C GLU A 36 -9.88 15.46 22.35
N VAL A 37 -9.27 14.34 21.96
CA VAL A 37 -8.30 13.62 22.80
C VAL A 37 -7.11 14.52 23.16
N GLU A 38 -6.52 15.17 22.16
CA GLU A 38 -5.39 16.07 22.35
C GLU A 38 -5.70 17.22 23.30
N LYS A 39 -6.88 17.84 23.16
CA LYS A 39 -7.31 18.93 24.05
C LYS A 39 -7.37 18.48 25.51
N ASN A 40 -7.91 17.29 25.79
CA ASN A 40 -8.00 16.75 27.14
C ASN A 40 -6.61 16.47 27.72
N LEU A 41 -5.72 15.85 26.94
CA LEU A 41 -4.34 15.58 27.35
C LEU A 41 -3.59 16.86 27.61
N LYS A 42 -3.69 17.85 26.72
CA LYS A 42 -3.03 19.15 26.86
C LYS A 42 -3.48 19.89 28.13
N ASN A 43 -4.79 19.95 28.37
CA ASN A 43 -5.34 20.63 29.53
C ASN A 43 -4.85 19.99 30.83
N LYS A 44 -4.91 18.67 30.98
CA LYS A 44 -4.43 17.97 32.17
C LYS A 44 -2.93 18.15 32.36
N PHE A 45 -2.14 18.09 31.27
CA PHE A 45 -0.69 18.27 31.31
C PHE A 45 -0.28 19.67 31.79
N LEU A 46 -0.96 20.70 31.30
CA LEU A 46 -0.71 22.10 31.71
C LEU A 46 -1.19 22.36 33.15
N ASN A 47 -2.35 21.85 33.55
CA ASN A 47 -2.87 21.99 34.91
C ASN A 47 -1.93 21.40 35.99
N LEU A 48 -1.17 20.37 35.61
CA LEU A 48 -0.15 19.75 36.46
C LEU A 48 1.22 20.47 36.37
N ASN A 49 1.33 21.58 35.64
CA ASN A 49 2.57 22.33 35.40
C ASN A 49 3.73 21.46 34.86
N LEU A 50 3.42 20.43 34.07
CA LEU A 50 4.41 19.52 33.51
C LEU A 50 5.20 20.13 32.35
N ASP A 51 4.67 21.15 31.67
CA ASP A 51 5.29 21.84 30.55
C ASP A 51 6.63 22.52 30.89
N LYS A 52 6.92 22.76 32.16
CA LYS A 52 8.20 23.31 32.63
C LYS A 52 9.34 22.32 32.51
N SER A 53 9.08 21.04 32.81
CA SER A 53 10.10 19.97 32.88
C SER A 53 10.00 18.96 31.73
N PHE A 54 8.87 18.90 31.09
CA PHE A 54 8.59 17.89 30.05
C PHE A 54 8.00 18.52 28.78
N ALA A 55 8.17 17.82 27.67
CA ALA A 55 7.42 18.01 26.44
C ALA A 55 6.60 16.76 26.15
N ILE A 56 5.40 16.90 25.56
CA ILE A 56 4.55 15.78 25.20
C ILE A 56 4.30 15.77 23.69
N TYR A 57 4.44 14.59 23.09
CA TYR A 57 4.25 14.33 21.68
C TYR A 57 3.28 13.19 21.45
N ALA A 58 2.43 13.35 20.45
CA ALA A 58 1.64 12.27 19.86
C ALA A 58 2.50 11.53 18.82
N ASN A 59 2.53 10.21 18.90
CA ASN A 59 3.31 9.34 18.00
C ASN A 59 2.40 8.44 17.16
N GLY A 60 2.99 7.72 16.23
CA GLY A 60 2.30 6.69 15.46
C GLY A 60 1.00 7.15 14.79
N GLY A 61 -0.09 6.42 15.04
CA GLY A 61 -1.44 6.77 14.55
C GLY A 61 -1.94 8.09 15.13
N PHE A 62 -1.75 8.31 16.40
CA PHE A 62 -2.15 9.55 17.07
C PHE A 62 -1.35 10.76 16.54
N GLY A 63 -0.06 10.58 16.25
CA GLY A 63 0.77 11.61 15.61
C GLY A 63 0.21 12.06 14.27
N ARG A 64 -0.33 11.13 13.46
CA ARG A 64 -0.96 11.40 12.17
C ARG A 64 -2.44 11.83 12.27
N LYS A 65 -2.99 11.98 13.47
CA LYS A 65 -4.43 12.20 13.74
C LYS A 65 -5.31 11.06 13.22
N GLU A 66 -4.87 9.83 13.39
CA GLU A 66 -5.51 8.62 12.90
C GLU A 66 -5.86 7.67 14.05
N ILE A 67 -6.68 8.14 15.00
CA ILE A 67 -7.21 7.31 16.08
C ILE A 67 -8.42 6.53 15.55
N PHE A 68 -8.28 5.20 15.47
CA PHE A 68 -9.36 4.28 15.12
C PHE A 68 -9.94 3.63 16.39
N PRO A 69 -11.13 2.99 16.33
CA PRO A 69 -11.79 2.45 17.53
C PRO A 69 -10.95 1.51 18.40
N ILE A 70 -9.99 0.78 17.80
CA ILE A 70 -9.09 -0.14 18.52
C ILE A 70 -7.65 0.34 18.54
N SER A 71 -7.38 1.59 18.16
CA SER A 71 -6.03 2.14 18.17
C SER A 71 -5.57 2.44 19.58
N ASP A 72 -4.30 2.13 19.84
CA ASP A 72 -3.59 2.67 20.98
C ASP A 72 -3.35 4.17 20.77
N ILE A 73 -3.33 4.94 21.86
CA ILE A 73 -2.88 6.33 21.89
C ILE A 73 -1.40 6.32 22.28
N ASP A 74 -0.53 6.48 21.29
CA ASP A 74 0.91 6.48 21.51
C ASP A 74 1.39 7.87 21.87
N ILE A 75 2.02 8.00 23.04
CA ILE A 75 2.51 9.28 23.62
C ILE A 75 3.98 9.13 24.02
N SER A 76 4.79 10.11 23.63
CA SER A 76 6.13 10.28 24.19
C SER A 76 6.19 11.52 25.07
N ILE A 77 6.59 11.33 26.30
CA ILE A 77 6.89 12.39 27.28
C ILE A 77 8.42 12.50 27.31
N ILE A 78 8.92 13.67 26.94
CA ILE A 78 10.36 13.91 26.80
C ILE A 78 10.82 14.86 27.87
N GLU A 79 11.82 14.46 28.65
CA GLU A 79 12.45 15.29 29.68
C GLU A 79 13.22 16.43 29.02
N LYS A 80 12.96 17.67 29.47
CA LYS A 80 13.69 18.87 29.06
C LYS A 80 14.96 19.00 29.89
N ASP A 81 14.80 18.86 31.23
CA ASP A 81 15.83 18.88 32.25
C ASP A 81 15.53 17.79 33.29
N VAL A 82 16.49 17.44 34.13
CA VAL A 82 16.28 16.47 35.22
C VAL A 82 15.20 16.99 36.19
N PRO A 83 14.02 16.36 36.21
CA PRO A 83 12.93 16.86 37.05
C PRO A 83 13.25 16.65 38.52
N LYS A 84 12.95 17.65 39.35
CA LYS A 84 13.12 17.55 40.83
C LYS A 84 12.04 16.68 41.49
N ASN A 85 10.88 16.50 40.84
CA ASN A 85 9.75 15.76 41.37
C ASN A 85 8.91 15.13 40.24
N TYR A 86 8.71 13.84 40.32
CA TYR A 86 7.91 13.05 39.33
C TYR A 86 6.44 12.87 39.76
N LYS A 87 6.00 13.31 40.95
CA LYS A 87 4.65 13.08 41.46
C LYS A 87 3.55 13.57 40.52
N ASN A 88 3.71 14.74 39.92
CA ASN A 88 2.74 15.27 38.96
C ASN A 88 2.74 14.44 37.62
N LEU A 89 3.89 13.87 37.26
CA LEU A 89 3.98 12.98 36.12
C LEU A 89 3.25 11.65 36.36
N GLU A 90 3.40 11.09 37.57
CA GLU A 90 2.66 9.87 37.98
C GLU A 90 1.14 10.11 37.95
N GLU A 91 0.69 11.28 38.44
CA GLU A 91 -0.73 11.66 38.33
C GLU A 91 -1.19 11.80 36.89
N PHE A 92 -0.35 12.35 36.01
CA PHE A 92 -0.67 12.42 34.57
C PHE A 92 -0.75 11.04 33.93
N ILE A 93 0.17 10.12 34.26
CA ILE A 93 0.16 8.75 33.74
C ILE A 93 -1.09 8.01 34.22
N SER A 94 -1.47 8.13 35.49
CA SER A 94 -2.71 7.56 36.03
C SER A 94 -3.93 8.11 35.28
N PHE A 95 -3.96 9.42 35.05
CA PHE A 95 -5.01 10.04 34.25
C PHE A 95 -5.11 9.46 32.84
N LEU A 96 -3.98 9.13 32.18
CA LEU A 96 -3.99 8.51 30.83
C LEU A 96 -4.74 7.18 30.84
N TRP A 97 -4.54 6.35 31.84
CA TRP A 97 -5.18 5.04 31.95
C TRP A 97 -6.67 5.15 32.23
N ASP A 98 -7.09 6.17 33.01
CA ASP A 98 -8.50 6.42 33.33
C ASP A 98 -9.33 6.90 32.14
N GLN A 99 -8.69 7.23 31.01
CA GLN A 99 -9.37 7.76 29.83
C GLN A 99 -10.16 6.70 29.03
N GLY A 100 -10.03 5.41 29.37
CA GLY A 100 -10.70 4.31 28.65
C GLY A 100 -10.12 3.99 27.26
N TYR A 101 -8.96 4.58 26.94
CA TYR A 101 -8.16 4.21 25.76
C TYR A 101 -7.04 3.27 26.16
N LYS A 102 -6.62 2.43 25.22
CA LYS A 102 -5.31 1.79 25.33
C LYS A 102 -4.24 2.84 25.11
N VAL A 103 -3.43 3.10 26.12
CA VAL A 103 -2.36 4.12 26.03
C VAL A 103 -1.01 3.43 26.02
N GLY A 104 -0.26 3.65 24.93
CA GLY A 104 1.16 3.41 24.87
C GLY A 104 1.90 4.69 25.27
N HIS A 105 2.63 4.68 26.39
CA HIS A 105 3.40 5.85 26.78
C HIS A 105 4.86 5.50 27.04
N SER A 106 5.72 6.49 26.86
CA SER A 106 7.12 6.42 27.23
C SER A 106 7.59 7.75 27.82
N VAL A 107 8.38 7.68 28.89
CA VAL A 107 9.10 8.84 29.47
C VAL A 107 10.57 8.63 29.16
N ARG A 108 11.18 9.58 28.46
CA ARG A 108 12.54 9.41 27.94
C ARG A 108 13.31 10.75 27.91
N SER A 109 14.60 10.65 28.15
CA SER A 109 15.55 11.72 27.82
C SER A 109 15.85 11.72 26.31
N LEU A 110 16.48 12.79 25.81
CA LEU A 110 16.99 12.85 24.44
C LEU A 110 18.04 11.77 24.15
N SER A 111 18.85 11.40 25.16
CA SER A 111 19.84 10.31 25.04
C SER A 111 19.18 8.96 24.84
N ASP A 112 18.08 8.68 25.56
CA ASP A 112 17.34 7.42 25.42
C ASP A 112 16.66 7.32 24.05
N ILE A 113 16.06 8.40 23.58
CA ILE A 113 15.47 8.46 22.24
C ILE A 113 16.53 8.11 21.19
N LYS A 114 17.71 8.72 21.29
CA LYS A 114 18.83 8.48 20.37
C LYS A 114 19.28 7.02 20.43
N LYS A 115 19.45 6.45 21.62
CA LYS A 115 19.89 5.06 21.82
C LYS A 115 18.89 4.06 21.25
N ILE A 116 17.61 4.18 21.58
CA ILE A 116 16.56 3.25 21.17
C ILE A 116 16.30 3.38 19.66
N SER A 117 16.15 4.61 19.15
CA SER A 117 15.88 4.84 17.73
C SER A 117 17.04 4.40 16.80
N LYS A 118 18.24 4.21 17.31
CA LYS A 118 19.38 3.69 16.56
C LYS A 118 19.24 2.19 16.24
N THR A 119 18.60 1.43 17.12
CA THR A 119 18.47 -0.04 17.02
C THR A 119 17.07 -0.50 16.64
N ASP A 120 16.04 0.26 16.98
CA ASP A 120 14.65 -0.06 16.72
C ASP A 120 14.07 0.83 15.61
N LEU A 121 13.84 0.22 14.44
CA LEU A 121 13.26 0.88 13.26
C LEU A 121 11.82 1.35 13.51
N LYS A 122 11.03 0.64 14.35
CA LYS A 122 9.64 1.02 14.66
C LYS A 122 9.63 2.28 15.52
N GLU A 123 10.48 2.33 16.53
CA GLU A 123 10.66 3.53 17.35
C GLU A 123 11.13 4.72 16.50
N PHE A 124 12.12 4.54 15.65
CA PHE A 124 12.59 5.59 14.75
C PHE A 124 11.47 6.13 13.87
N THR A 125 10.69 5.26 13.20
CA THR A 125 9.56 5.68 12.34
C THR A 125 8.42 6.31 13.13
N SER A 126 8.22 5.92 14.39
CA SER A 126 7.27 6.56 15.30
C SER A 126 7.63 8.03 15.53
N TYR A 127 8.90 8.29 15.80
CA TYR A 127 9.39 9.67 15.96
C TYR A 127 9.41 10.48 14.65
N LEU A 128 9.56 9.87 13.48
CA LEU A 128 9.45 10.57 12.20
C LEU A 128 8.05 11.19 11.99
N THR A 129 7.02 10.53 12.48
CA THR A 129 5.62 10.98 12.34
C THR A 129 5.07 11.62 13.61
N ARG A 130 5.93 11.95 14.58
CA ARG A 130 5.51 12.61 15.82
C ARG A 130 4.89 13.98 15.55
N ARG A 131 3.99 14.37 16.42
CA ARG A 131 3.37 15.70 16.43
C ARG A 131 3.38 16.26 17.84
N SER A 132 3.81 17.50 17.98
CA SER A 132 3.83 18.19 19.26
C SER A 132 2.40 18.40 19.79
N ILE A 133 2.16 18.05 21.06
CA ILE A 133 0.97 18.42 21.84
C ILE A 133 1.31 19.62 22.73
N VAL A 134 2.39 19.53 23.53
CA VAL A 134 2.98 20.60 24.29
C VAL A 134 4.50 20.54 24.16
N SER A 135 5.08 21.46 23.42
CA SER A 135 6.51 21.54 23.18
C SER A 135 6.90 22.97 22.76
N ASN A 136 8.18 23.21 22.60
CA ASN A 136 8.72 24.42 22.00
C ASN A 136 9.62 24.11 20.83
N LYS A 137 9.92 25.10 20.00
CA LYS A 137 10.76 24.96 18.79
C LYS A 137 12.16 24.42 19.08
N GLU A 138 12.71 24.78 20.24
CA GLU A 138 14.03 24.32 20.67
C GLU A 138 14.07 22.82 20.88
N MET A 139 13.07 22.25 21.59
CA MET A 139 12.95 20.81 21.81
C MET A 139 12.72 20.06 20.49
N ASP A 140 11.84 20.57 19.61
CA ASP A 140 11.61 19.99 18.29
C ASP A 140 12.91 19.93 17.48
N THR A 141 13.72 20.98 17.54
CA THR A 141 15.04 21.04 16.88
C THR A 141 16.03 20.03 17.49
N LYS A 142 16.09 19.94 18.83
CA LYS A 142 16.95 18.96 19.53
C LYS A 142 16.62 17.53 19.12
N ILE A 143 15.32 17.18 19.06
CA ILE A 143 14.88 15.84 18.64
C ILE A 143 15.22 15.60 17.17
N ASN A 144 14.94 16.55 16.28
CA ASN A 144 15.29 16.42 14.86
C ASN A 144 16.80 16.17 14.67
N ASN A 145 17.64 16.94 15.37
CA ASN A 145 19.09 16.78 15.31
C ASN A 145 19.54 15.43 15.89
N ALA A 146 18.89 14.94 16.95
CA ALA A 146 19.19 13.65 17.55
C ALA A 146 18.88 12.49 16.57
N LEU A 147 17.81 12.60 15.79
CA LEU A 147 17.35 11.55 14.86
C LEU A 147 18.03 11.61 13.48
N SER A 148 18.42 12.80 13.00
CA SER A 148 18.84 13.02 11.61
C SER A 148 20.03 12.19 11.14
N LYS A 149 20.91 11.76 12.06
CA LYS A 149 22.14 11.01 11.77
C LYS A 149 22.09 9.53 12.17
N LEU A 150 20.95 9.03 12.68
CA LEU A 150 20.88 7.67 13.22
C LEU A 150 20.84 6.61 12.13
N TRP A 151 20.16 6.90 11.06
CA TRP A 151 20.03 5.98 9.93
C TRP A 151 20.52 6.67 8.65
N SER A 152 21.48 6.05 7.96
CA SER A 152 21.79 6.46 6.59
C SER A 152 20.57 6.22 5.70
N LYS A 153 20.45 6.95 4.59
CA LYS A 153 19.34 6.72 3.64
C LYS A 153 19.32 5.28 3.14
N ASN A 154 20.48 4.68 2.94
CA ASN A 154 20.61 3.32 2.43
C ASN A 154 20.26 2.27 3.50
N ASP A 155 20.71 2.43 4.73
CA ASP A 155 20.40 1.49 5.82
C ASP A 155 18.91 1.54 6.15
N PHE A 156 18.32 2.74 6.21
CA PHE A 156 16.89 2.91 6.43
C PHE A 156 16.06 2.26 5.32
N PHE A 157 16.41 2.53 4.06
CA PHE A 157 15.72 1.94 2.92
C PHE A 157 15.78 0.41 2.96
N ASN A 158 16.97 -0.16 3.16
CA ASN A 158 17.16 -1.61 3.20
C ASN A 158 16.38 -2.24 4.36
N ALA A 159 16.42 -1.63 5.55
CA ALA A 159 15.66 -2.11 6.71
C ALA A 159 14.13 -2.07 6.46
N LYS A 160 13.63 -0.99 5.86
CA LYS A 160 12.20 -0.89 5.48
C LYS A 160 11.81 -1.86 4.38
N TYR A 161 12.69 -2.11 3.43
CA TYR A 161 12.46 -3.10 2.38
C TYR A 161 12.34 -4.52 2.96
N VAL A 162 13.28 -4.92 3.82
CA VAL A 162 13.26 -6.24 4.49
C VAL A 162 12.02 -6.40 5.36
N GLU A 163 11.67 -5.37 6.16
CA GLU A 163 10.44 -5.38 6.97
C GLU A 163 9.20 -5.58 6.10
N GLN A 164 9.10 -4.86 4.98
CA GLN A 164 7.98 -4.97 4.06
C GLN A 164 7.89 -6.36 3.41
N GLN A 165 9.03 -6.92 2.96
CA GLN A 165 9.05 -8.26 2.36
C GLN A 165 8.58 -9.32 3.35
N LYS A 166 9.07 -9.27 4.61
CA LYS A 166 8.63 -10.18 5.68
C LYS A 166 7.13 -10.06 5.93
N ARG A 167 6.62 -8.85 6.08
CA ARG A 167 5.20 -8.59 6.29
C ARG A 167 4.34 -9.07 5.11
N HIS A 168 4.75 -8.79 3.86
CA HIS A 168 4.03 -9.27 2.69
C HIS A 168 3.98 -10.79 2.62
N TYR A 169 5.08 -11.46 2.99
CA TYR A 169 5.12 -12.93 3.04
C TYR A 169 4.11 -13.49 4.06
N GLU A 170 3.99 -12.89 5.25
CA GLU A 170 3.02 -13.27 6.30
C GLU A 170 1.56 -13.14 5.82
N PHE A 171 1.29 -12.25 4.88
CA PHE A 171 -0.03 -12.01 4.30
C PHE A 171 -0.16 -12.52 2.85
N PHE A 172 0.44 -13.70 2.57
CA PHE A 172 0.33 -14.41 1.29
C PHE A 172 0.85 -13.63 0.07
N SER A 173 1.63 -12.58 0.26
CA SER A 173 2.20 -11.72 -0.79
C SER A 173 1.16 -11.20 -1.81
N SER A 174 -0.10 -11.08 -1.41
CA SER A 174 -1.20 -10.65 -2.28
C SER A 174 -2.11 -9.63 -1.60
N ALA A 175 -2.44 -8.58 -2.34
CA ALA A 175 -3.49 -7.62 -1.96
C ALA A 175 -4.91 -8.21 -2.14
N TYR A 176 -5.03 -9.34 -2.82
CA TYR A 176 -6.30 -9.96 -3.25
C TYR A 176 -6.74 -11.13 -2.36
N ASN A 177 -6.41 -11.07 -1.07
CA ASN A 177 -6.97 -11.96 -0.05
C ASN A 177 -8.43 -11.59 0.19
N LEU A 178 -9.34 -12.59 0.34
CA LEU A 178 -10.78 -12.34 0.55
C LEU A 178 -11.09 -11.77 1.93
N GLU A 179 -10.28 -12.06 2.94
CA GLU A 179 -10.37 -11.49 4.28
C GLU A 179 -9.09 -10.71 4.63
N PRO A 180 -8.87 -9.55 4.01
CA PRO A 180 -7.61 -8.81 4.15
C PRO A 180 -7.48 -8.17 5.54
N ASN A 181 -6.24 -8.12 6.04
CA ASN A 181 -5.91 -7.22 7.14
C ASN A 181 -5.72 -5.80 6.59
N ILE A 182 -6.69 -4.92 6.86
CA ILE A 182 -6.74 -3.55 6.31
C ILE A 182 -5.56 -2.67 6.74
N LYS A 183 -4.85 -3.05 7.82
CA LYS A 183 -3.67 -2.34 8.29
C LYS A 183 -2.38 -2.87 7.67
N GLU A 184 -2.22 -4.20 7.59
CA GLU A 184 -0.92 -4.83 7.37
C GLU A 184 -0.77 -5.58 6.03
N SER A 185 -1.89 -6.00 5.38
CA SER A 185 -1.84 -6.69 4.08
C SER A 185 -1.22 -5.81 2.99
N PRO A 186 -0.63 -6.41 1.93
CA PRO A 186 -0.16 -5.66 0.77
C PRO A 186 -1.22 -4.71 0.22
N GLY A 187 -0.82 -3.50 -0.16
CA GLY A 187 -1.72 -2.47 -0.69
C GLY A 187 -2.60 -1.79 0.36
N THR A 188 -2.34 -1.98 1.65
CA THR A 188 -3.13 -1.35 2.72
C THR A 188 -2.35 -0.24 3.44
N LEU A 189 -2.84 0.18 4.62
CA LEU A 189 -2.31 1.37 5.31
C LEU A 189 -0.81 1.32 5.57
N ARG A 190 -0.26 0.14 5.91
CA ARG A 190 1.16 0.03 6.22
C ARG A 190 2.05 0.25 4.99
N ASP A 191 1.61 -0.16 3.81
CA ASP A 191 2.34 0.11 2.56
C ASP A 191 2.38 1.60 2.25
N PHE A 192 1.25 2.29 2.44
CA PHE A 192 1.20 3.74 2.28
C PHE A 192 2.12 4.45 3.28
N HIS A 193 2.10 4.05 4.56
CA HIS A 193 3.00 4.60 5.56
C HIS A 193 4.47 4.31 5.25
N SER A 194 4.80 3.11 4.76
CA SER A 194 6.17 2.77 4.36
C SER A 194 6.68 3.67 3.23
N ALA A 195 5.83 3.92 2.23
CA ALA A 195 6.13 4.87 1.17
C ALA A 195 6.36 6.30 1.71
N LEU A 196 5.49 6.78 2.63
CA LEU A 196 5.65 8.09 3.27
C LEU A 196 6.97 8.20 4.03
N TRP A 197 7.35 7.20 4.84
CA TRP A 197 8.59 7.22 5.59
C TRP A 197 9.84 7.25 4.69
N ILE A 198 9.81 6.54 3.56
CA ILE A 198 10.89 6.58 2.57
C ILE A 198 10.94 7.96 1.90
N LEU A 199 9.79 8.53 1.50
CA LEU A 199 9.72 9.88 0.92
C LEU A 199 10.25 10.92 1.91
N GLN A 200 9.90 10.82 3.17
CA GLN A 200 10.33 11.73 4.22
C GLN A 200 11.83 11.59 4.51
N HIS A 201 12.29 10.39 4.87
CA HIS A 201 13.68 10.21 5.32
C HIS A 201 14.70 10.20 4.19
N CYS A 202 14.39 9.52 3.06
CA CYS A 202 15.34 9.34 1.98
C CYS A 202 15.32 10.49 0.95
N PHE A 203 14.15 11.07 0.70
CA PHE A 203 13.98 12.14 -0.28
C PHE A 203 13.82 13.53 0.33
N GLY A 204 13.60 13.65 1.65
CA GLY A 204 13.44 14.93 2.35
C GLY A 204 12.09 15.59 2.14
N LEU A 205 11.04 14.84 1.75
CA LEU A 205 9.70 15.34 1.50
C LEU A 205 8.85 15.19 2.77
N ASN A 206 8.73 16.26 3.56
CA ASN A 206 8.18 16.22 4.91
C ASN A 206 6.67 16.48 4.98
N SER A 207 6.05 16.92 3.90
CA SER A 207 4.61 17.21 3.85
C SER A 207 3.93 16.59 2.63
N LEU A 208 2.61 16.33 2.75
CA LEU A 208 1.80 15.83 1.63
C LEU A 208 1.79 16.82 0.46
N ASN A 209 1.92 18.12 0.74
CA ASN A 209 1.99 19.16 -0.29
C ASN A 209 3.32 19.11 -1.05
N GLU A 210 4.46 18.92 -0.35
CA GLU A 210 5.76 18.73 -1.01
C GLU A 210 5.76 17.47 -1.87
N ILE A 211 5.18 16.36 -1.37
CA ILE A 211 5.05 15.12 -2.11
C ILE A 211 4.22 15.32 -3.38
N SER A 212 3.07 16.00 -3.28
CA SER A 212 2.19 16.25 -4.43
C SER A 212 2.84 17.10 -5.52
N LYS A 213 3.70 18.05 -5.13
CA LYS A 213 4.46 18.91 -6.05
C LYS A 213 5.72 18.23 -6.60
N SER A 214 6.17 17.16 -5.98
CA SER A 214 7.35 16.43 -6.44
C SER A 214 7.06 15.68 -7.74
N LYS A 215 8.08 15.54 -8.58
CA LYS A 215 7.99 14.74 -9.82
C LYS A 215 8.14 13.22 -9.57
N ILE A 216 8.32 12.80 -8.31
CA ILE A 216 8.60 11.39 -7.97
C ILE A 216 7.42 10.50 -8.33
N LEU A 217 6.19 10.93 -8.06
CA LEU A 217 4.98 10.14 -8.21
C LEU A 217 4.19 10.42 -9.49
N TYR A 218 4.73 11.26 -10.40
CA TYR A 218 4.20 11.50 -11.75
C TYR A 218 2.68 11.78 -11.83
N GLY A 219 2.09 12.39 -10.82
CA GLY A 219 0.67 12.72 -10.77
C GLY A 219 -0.25 11.63 -10.19
N GLU A 220 0.28 10.45 -9.84
CA GLU A 220 -0.50 9.36 -9.21
C GLU A 220 -0.83 9.60 -7.73
N TRP A 221 -0.32 10.71 -7.18
CA TRP A 221 -0.48 11.01 -5.77
C TRP A 221 -1.93 11.17 -5.32
N ASN A 222 -2.75 11.84 -6.13
CA ASN A 222 -4.17 12.06 -5.79
C ASN A 222 -4.93 10.74 -5.72
N ASN A 223 -4.71 9.83 -6.66
CA ASN A 223 -5.29 8.49 -6.65
C ASN A 223 -4.89 7.71 -5.39
N ALA A 224 -3.62 7.84 -4.98
CA ALA A 224 -3.12 7.18 -3.76
C ALA A 224 -3.72 7.78 -2.48
N ILE A 225 -3.92 9.10 -2.42
CA ILE A 225 -4.60 9.76 -1.28
C ILE A 225 -6.07 9.35 -1.20
N ASP A 226 -6.77 9.26 -2.32
CA ASP A 226 -8.17 8.81 -2.32
C ASP A 226 -8.26 7.34 -1.87
N ALA A 227 -7.35 6.50 -2.36
CA ALA A 227 -7.24 5.11 -1.92
C ALA A 227 -6.93 5.01 -0.41
N TYR A 228 -5.98 5.77 0.08
CA TYR A 228 -5.62 5.82 1.49
C TYR A 228 -6.81 6.24 2.37
N ASN A 229 -7.54 7.27 1.96
CA ASN A 229 -8.73 7.73 2.66
C ASN A 229 -9.85 6.67 2.67
N PHE A 230 -10.05 5.99 1.55
CA PHE A 230 -11.00 4.89 1.46
C PHE A 230 -10.65 3.73 2.39
N ILE A 231 -9.38 3.29 2.38
CA ILE A 231 -8.92 2.23 3.29
C ILE A 231 -9.03 2.64 4.75
N LYS A 232 -8.78 3.91 5.11
CA LYS A 232 -9.04 4.43 6.46
C LYS A 232 -10.50 4.31 6.85
N SER A 233 -11.43 4.65 5.94
CA SER A 233 -12.87 4.55 6.22
C SER A 233 -13.31 3.11 6.45
N LEU A 234 -12.80 2.16 5.65
CA LEU A 234 -13.05 0.73 5.84
C LEU A 234 -12.44 0.22 7.15
N ARG A 235 -11.22 0.66 7.51
CA ARG A 235 -10.60 0.27 8.78
C ARG A 235 -11.45 0.71 9.97
N PHE A 236 -11.97 1.94 9.93
CA PHE A 236 -12.80 2.44 11.00
C PHE A 236 -14.08 1.57 11.16
N ALA A 237 -14.75 1.30 10.03
CA ALA A 237 -15.93 0.42 10.02
C ALA A 237 -15.60 -1.01 10.50
N THR A 238 -14.53 -1.61 9.98
CA THR A 238 -14.08 -2.95 10.38
C THR A 238 -13.81 -3.03 11.88
N ASN A 239 -13.13 -2.04 12.45
CA ASN A 239 -12.86 -2.01 13.89
C ASN A 239 -14.12 -1.94 14.74
N ILE A 240 -15.18 -1.26 14.28
CA ILE A 240 -16.47 -1.22 14.98
C ILE A 240 -17.12 -2.63 15.01
N PHE A 241 -17.12 -3.33 13.88
CA PHE A 241 -17.84 -4.60 13.75
C PHE A 241 -17.05 -5.82 14.28
N THR A 242 -15.73 -5.80 14.18
CA THR A 242 -14.90 -7.00 14.51
C THR A 242 -14.02 -6.83 15.72
N ASN A 243 -13.82 -5.61 16.20
CA ASN A 243 -12.77 -5.24 17.16
C ASN A 243 -11.35 -5.72 16.72
N ARG A 244 -11.12 -5.83 15.41
CA ARG A 244 -9.88 -6.29 14.78
C ARG A 244 -9.59 -5.48 13.51
N ASN A 245 -8.42 -5.70 12.87
CA ASN A 245 -8.09 -5.13 11.58
C ASN A 245 -8.35 -6.06 10.39
N ILE A 246 -8.99 -7.22 10.61
CA ILE A 246 -9.32 -8.19 9.56
C ILE A 246 -10.74 -7.91 9.08
N LEU A 247 -10.87 -7.64 7.79
CA LEU A 247 -12.14 -7.47 7.10
C LEU A 247 -12.70 -8.86 6.74
N ASN A 248 -13.20 -9.58 7.76
CA ASN A 248 -13.78 -10.89 7.59
C ASN A 248 -15.15 -10.83 6.88
N PHE A 249 -15.63 -11.99 6.41
CA PHE A 249 -16.89 -12.07 5.65
C PHE A 249 -18.08 -11.43 6.37
N GLU A 250 -18.20 -11.60 7.68
CA GLU A 250 -19.28 -11.02 8.48
C GLU A 250 -19.24 -9.48 8.47
N ALA A 251 -18.03 -8.92 8.67
CA ALA A 251 -17.84 -7.48 8.60
C ALA A 251 -18.10 -6.94 7.20
N GLN A 252 -17.72 -7.68 6.15
CA GLN A 252 -17.98 -7.27 4.76
C GLN A 252 -19.48 -7.09 4.51
N VAL A 253 -20.32 -8.01 4.99
CA VAL A 253 -21.79 -7.92 4.86
C VAL A 253 -22.32 -6.68 5.58
N GLU A 254 -21.93 -6.47 6.84
CA GLU A 254 -22.40 -5.34 7.64
C GLU A 254 -21.93 -3.99 7.08
N ILE A 255 -20.68 -3.91 6.65
CA ILE A 255 -20.11 -2.68 6.06
C ILE A 255 -20.77 -2.38 4.71
N ALA A 256 -20.97 -3.38 3.84
CA ALA A 256 -21.63 -3.20 2.56
C ALA A 256 -23.09 -2.73 2.74
N ARG A 257 -23.81 -3.29 3.72
CA ARG A 257 -25.15 -2.86 4.09
C ARG A 257 -25.17 -1.39 4.57
N LYS A 258 -24.24 -1.01 5.43
CA LYS A 258 -24.12 0.37 5.94
C LYS A 258 -23.70 1.36 4.86
N ALA A 259 -22.93 0.93 3.87
CA ALA A 259 -22.52 1.78 2.75
C ALA A 259 -23.67 2.12 1.78
N LYS A 260 -24.82 1.44 1.85
CA LYS A 260 -26.03 1.67 1.02
C LYS A 260 -25.71 1.62 -0.47
N LEU A 261 -25.10 0.56 -0.96
CA LEU A 261 -24.56 0.46 -2.34
C LEU A 261 -25.62 0.32 -3.45
N GLY A 262 -26.91 0.24 -3.10
CA GLY A 262 -28.02 0.21 -4.07
C GLY A 262 -28.06 -1.07 -4.94
N THR A 263 -27.59 -2.21 -4.42
CA THR A 263 -27.60 -3.49 -5.12
C THR A 263 -28.81 -4.34 -4.70
N ARG A 264 -29.17 -5.34 -5.55
CA ARG A 264 -30.35 -6.19 -5.31
C ARG A 264 -30.18 -7.18 -4.15
N THR A 265 -28.96 -7.64 -3.87
CA THR A 265 -28.66 -8.65 -2.86
C THR A 265 -27.50 -8.24 -1.96
N ALA A 266 -27.42 -8.82 -0.76
CA ALA A 266 -26.29 -8.63 0.14
C ALA A 266 -24.97 -9.11 -0.53
N LYS A 267 -25.00 -10.25 -1.24
CA LYS A 267 -23.87 -10.80 -1.99
C LYS A 267 -23.33 -9.77 -3.00
N SER A 268 -24.16 -9.22 -3.87
CA SER A 268 -23.75 -8.23 -4.86
C SER A 268 -23.26 -6.91 -4.26
N SER A 269 -23.76 -6.55 -3.03
CA SER A 269 -23.25 -5.40 -2.30
C SER A 269 -21.82 -5.63 -1.80
N VAL A 270 -21.54 -6.82 -1.25
CA VAL A 270 -20.20 -7.19 -0.79
C VAL A 270 -19.22 -7.25 -1.96
N GLU A 271 -19.58 -7.91 -3.05
CA GLU A 271 -18.75 -8.01 -4.24
C GLU A 271 -18.38 -6.62 -4.81
N LYS A 272 -19.34 -5.71 -4.88
CA LYS A 272 -19.12 -4.32 -5.31
C LYS A 272 -18.19 -3.56 -4.36
N MET A 273 -18.35 -3.73 -3.05
CA MET A 273 -17.49 -3.11 -2.05
C MET A 273 -16.07 -3.66 -2.14
N MET A 274 -15.91 -4.98 -2.24
CA MET A 274 -14.60 -5.62 -2.30
C MET A 274 -13.87 -5.34 -3.62
N LYS A 275 -14.58 -5.28 -4.75
CA LYS A 275 -13.99 -4.81 -6.02
C LYS A 275 -13.35 -3.43 -5.84
N ARG A 276 -14.09 -2.49 -5.25
CA ARG A 276 -13.54 -1.16 -4.94
C ARG A 276 -12.36 -1.22 -3.97
N PHE A 277 -12.42 -2.08 -2.95
CA PHE A 277 -11.29 -2.28 -2.04
C PHE A 277 -10.03 -2.71 -2.79
N TYR A 278 -10.12 -3.70 -3.69
CA TYR A 278 -8.97 -4.18 -4.46
C TYR A 278 -8.42 -3.14 -5.43
N GLU A 279 -9.26 -2.32 -6.04
CA GLU A 279 -8.84 -1.17 -6.87
C GLU A 279 -8.03 -0.17 -6.05
N MET A 280 -8.50 0.17 -4.84
CA MET A 280 -7.81 1.10 -3.94
C MET A 280 -6.50 0.49 -3.41
N ALA A 281 -6.52 -0.77 -3.01
CA ALA A 281 -5.32 -1.48 -2.57
C ALA A 281 -4.26 -1.58 -3.68
N SER A 282 -4.68 -1.81 -4.92
CA SER A 282 -3.80 -1.77 -6.09
C SER A 282 -3.14 -0.41 -6.29
N SER A 283 -3.89 0.69 -6.07
CA SER A 283 -3.36 2.06 -6.17
C SER A 283 -2.28 2.33 -5.12
N ILE A 284 -2.49 1.88 -3.89
CA ILE A 284 -1.48 2.01 -2.80
C ILE A 284 -0.26 1.14 -3.11
N SER A 285 -0.45 -0.11 -3.53
CA SER A 285 0.65 -1.01 -3.92
C SER A 285 1.51 -0.39 -5.01
N TYR A 286 0.88 0.21 -6.02
CA TYR A 286 1.56 0.86 -7.13
C TYR A 286 2.42 2.05 -6.67
N ILE A 287 1.88 2.93 -5.82
CA ILE A 287 2.66 4.05 -5.28
C ILE A 287 3.80 3.57 -4.40
N ASN A 288 3.57 2.56 -3.56
CA ASN A 288 4.62 1.97 -2.74
C ASN A 288 5.75 1.43 -3.63
N GLU A 289 5.42 0.67 -4.67
CA GLU A 289 6.38 0.15 -5.65
C GLU A 289 7.19 1.28 -6.31
N ILE A 290 6.51 2.35 -6.79
CA ILE A 290 7.19 3.50 -7.42
C ILE A 290 8.19 4.14 -6.46
N VAL A 291 7.82 4.36 -5.21
CA VAL A 291 8.71 5.01 -4.22
C VAL A 291 9.97 4.16 -4.00
N TYR A 292 9.80 2.85 -3.83
CA TYR A 292 10.94 1.94 -3.66
C TYR A 292 11.83 1.90 -4.91
N GLU A 293 11.24 1.77 -6.09
CA GLU A 293 11.99 1.75 -7.34
C GLU A 293 12.72 3.06 -7.61
N LYS A 294 12.09 4.21 -7.33
CA LYS A 294 12.73 5.52 -7.48
C LYS A 294 13.92 5.71 -6.55
N TYR A 295 13.87 5.13 -5.35
CA TYR A 295 15.03 5.13 -4.48
C TYR A 295 16.19 4.34 -5.09
N VAL A 296 15.93 3.11 -5.54
CA VAL A 296 16.92 2.25 -6.19
C VAL A 296 17.50 2.94 -7.44
N GLU A 297 16.66 3.50 -8.30
CA GLU A 297 17.09 4.22 -9.51
C GLU A 297 17.99 5.41 -9.18
N LYS A 298 17.67 6.19 -8.15
CA LYS A 298 18.39 7.41 -7.81
C LYS A 298 19.72 7.15 -7.09
N TYR A 299 19.76 6.17 -6.19
CA TYR A 299 20.85 6.02 -5.23
C TYR A 299 21.66 4.73 -5.37
N GLN A 300 21.13 3.70 -6.03
CA GLN A 300 21.76 2.38 -6.11
C GLN A 300 22.11 1.95 -7.54
N THR A 301 21.66 2.68 -8.55
CA THR A 301 21.87 2.29 -9.96
C THR A 301 22.94 3.13 -10.63
N LYS A 302 24.01 2.49 -11.14
CA LYS A 302 24.88 3.07 -12.16
C LYS A 302 24.30 2.69 -13.52
N MET A 303 23.78 3.67 -14.27
CA MET A 303 23.09 3.42 -15.54
C MET A 303 24.11 3.29 -16.71
N HIS A 304 24.22 2.10 -17.27
CA HIS A 304 24.76 1.88 -18.60
C HIS A 304 23.73 1.06 -19.39
N PRO A 305 22.75 1.70 -20.03
CA PRO A 305 21.67 0.99 -20.70
C PRO A 305 22.14 0.40 -22.03
N GLU A 306 21.85 -0.88 -22.23
CA GLU A 306 21.88 -1.51 -23.54
C GLU A 306 20.63 -1.10 -24.33
N LYS A 307 20.79 -0.61 -25.57
CA LYS A 307 19.70 -0.12 -26.42
C LYS A 307 19.35 -1.12 -27.51
N ILE A 308 18.07 -1.45 -27.62
CA ILE A 308 17.54 -2.34 -28.67
C ILE A 308 16.26 -1.71 -29.24
N SER A 309 16.34 -1.16 -30.45
CA SER A 309 15.14 -0.72 -31.22
C SER A 309 14.09 0.07 -30.43
N GLY A 310 14.51 1.15 -29.73
CA GLY A 310 13.61 2.01 -28.95
C GLY A 310 13.35 1.51 -27.51
N ILE A 311 13.86 0.33 -27.18
CA ILE A 311 13.83 -0.24 -25.83
C ILE A 311 15.24 -0.23 -25.27
N TYR A 312 15.39 0.06 -23.99
CA TYR A 312 16.65 -0.08 -23.30
C TYR A 312 16.55 -1.07 -22.13
N LYS A 313 17.63 -1.77 -21.88
CA LYS A 313 17.78 -2.73 -20.80
C LYS A 313 18.87 -2.26 -19.86
N TYR A 314 18.64 -2.35 -18.57
CA TYR A 314 19.66 -2.13 -17.56
C TYR A 314 19.35 -2.95 -16.30
N GLN A 315 20.35 -3.62 -15.78
CA GLN A 315 20.23 -4.55 -14.67
C GLN A 315 19.09 -5.59 -14.92
N ASN A 316 18.05 -5.58 -14.06
CA ASN A 316 16.90 -6.46 -14.17
C ASN A 316 15.65 -5.75 -14.75
N LYS A 317 15.82 -4.55 -15.31
CA LYS A 317 14.71 -3.71 -15.81
C LYS A 317 14.80 -3.47 -17.31
N VAL A 318 13.62 -3.20 -17.86
CA VAL A 318 13.45 -2.75 -19.24
C VAL A 318 12.68 -1.44 -19.27
N GLY A 319 12.95 -0.59 -20.25
CA GLY A 319 12.27 0.69 -20.42
C GLY A 319 12.17 1.10 -21.89
N ILE A 320 11.27 2.06 -22.16
CA ILE A 320 11.10 2.68 -23.47
C ILE A 320 11.86 4.01 -23.46
N GLN A 321 12.65 4.27 -24.49
CA GLN A 321 13.31 5.55 -24.68
C GLN A 321 12.28 6.68 -24.81
N ASN A 322 12.74 7.92 -24.55
CA ASN A 322 11.91 9.11 -24.62
C ASN A 322 11.37 9.31 -26.06
N VAL A 323 10.32 8.57 -26.41
CA VAL A 323 9.64 8.57 -27.71
C VAL A 323 8.16 8.88 -27.52
N VAL A 324 7.57 9.49 -28.52
CA VAL A 324 6.13 9.69 -28.56
C VAL A 324 5.47 8.33 -28.87
N LEU A 325 4.90 7.67 -27.86
CA LEU A 325 4.23 6.37 -28.02
C LEU A 325 3.14 6.37 -29.09
N ARG A 326 2.51 7.51 -29.37
CA ARG A 326 1.52 7.62 -30.47
C ARG A 326 2.06 7.16 -31.81
N ASN A 327 3.34 7.46 -32.08
CA ASN A 327 3.99 7.12 -33.36
C ASN A 327 4.64 5.74 -33.31
N ASN A 328 4.72 5.11 -32.13
CA ASN A 328 5.41 3.84 -31.90
C ASN A 328 4.61 2.93 -30.95
N LYS A 329 3.33 2.73 -31.26
CA LYS A 329 2.40 1.95 -30.41
C LYS A 329 2.87 0.51 -30.17
N ASP A 330 3.61 -0.08 -31.11
CA ASP A 330 4.21 -1.41 -31.03
C ASP A 330 5.18 -1.56 -29.85
N LEU A 331 5.82 -0.49 -29.40
CA LEU A 331 6.72 -0.52 -28.25
C LEU A 331 6.03 -0.95 -26.96
N ILE A 332 4.71 -0.78 -26.84
CA ILE A 332 3.95 -1.21 -25.66
C ILE A 332 4.08 -2.74 -25.50
N PHE A 333 3.85 -3.50 -26.56
CA PHE A 333 3.95 -4.96 -26.49
C PHE A 333 5.37 -5.48 -26.66
N LYS A 334 6.20 -4.85 -27.50
CA LYS A 334 7.64 -5.17 -27.61
C LYS A 334 8.34 -5.15 -26.28
N LEU A 335 8.00 -4.21 -25.37
CA LEU A 335 8.55 -4.14 -24.03
C LEU A 335 8.34 -5.46 -23.27
N PHE A 336 7.13 -6.01 -23.32
CA PHE A 336 6.81 -7.26 -22.64
C PHE A 336 7.42 -8.48 -23.33
N VAL A 337 7.51 -8.47 -24.66
CA VAL A 337 8.25 -9.48 -25.43
C VAL A 337 9.71 -9.51 -24.99
N GLU A 338 10.37 -8.37 -24.86
CA GLU A 338 11.76 -8.28 -24.40
C GLU A 338 11.95 -8.76 -22.95
N MET A 339 10.96 -8.55 -22.08
CA MET A 339 10.98 -9.16 -20.73
C MET A 339 10.94 -10.70 -20.80
N GLY A 340 10.22 -11.26 -21.76
CA GLY A 340 10.08 -12.71 -21.95
C GLY A 340 11.33 -13.40 -22.48
N LYS A 341 12.26 -12.67 -23.12
CA LYS A 341 13.48 -13.19 -23.72
C LYS A 341 14.62 -13.42 -22.73
N SER A 342 14.60 -12.78 -21.55
CA SER A 342 15.69 -12.86 -20.57
C SER A 342 15.19 -13.19 -19.18
N LYS A 343 15.80 -14.20 -18.54
CA LYS A 343 15.52 -14.55 -17.14
C LYS A 343 15.87 -13.41 -16.17
N LYS A 344 16.85 -12.59 -16.53
CA LYS A 344 17.34 -11.49 -15.69
C LYS A 344 16.37 -10.30 -15.65
N ILE A 345 15.58 -10.08 -16.72
CA ILE A 345 14.70 -8.91 -16.83
C ILE A 345 13.32 -9.29 -16.29
N ASN A 346 12.98 -8.80 -15.11
CA ASN A 346 11.72 -9.14 -14.43
C ASN A 346 10.86 -7.91 -14.07
N SER A 347 11.29 -6.71 -14.42
CA SER A 347 10.60 -5.46 -14.07
C SER A 347 10.69 -4.43 -15.20
N ILE A 348 9.78 -3.45 -15.16
CA ILE A 348 9.75 -2.27 -16.03
C ILE A 348 10.15 -1.07 -15.20
N ASN A 349 10.92 -0.14 -15.75
CA ASN A 349 11.30 1.07 -15.01
C ASN A 349 10.10 2.00 -14.76
N THR A 350 10.19 2.83 -13.72
CA THR A 350 9.08 3.68 -13.27
C THR A 350 8.63 4.71 -14.30
N GLU A 351 9.55 5.25 -15.09
CA GLU A 351 9.24 6.23 -16.15
C GLU A 351 8.40 5.58 -17.25
N THR A 352 8.78 4.38 -17.69
CA THR A 352 8.02 3.62 -18.68
C THR A 352 6.66 3.17 -18.16
N LYS A 353 6.57 2.72 -16.90
CA LYS A 353 5.26 2.42 -16.28
C LYS A 353 4.32 3.61 -16.35
N THR A 354 4.83 4.80 -15.98
CA THR A 354 4.08 6.05 -16.04
C THR A 354 3.72 6.44 -17.47
N LEU A 355 4.67 6.29 -18.41
CA LEU A 355 4.45 6.58 -19.82
C LEU A 355 3.33 5.72 -20.40
N ILE A 356 3.33 4.42 -20.12
CA ILE A 356 2.28 3.48 -20.57
C ILE A 356 0.93 3.88 -19.97
N LYS A 357 0.86 4.10 -18.65
CA LYS A 357 -0.40 4.49 -17.99
C LYS A 357 -1.00 5.77 -18.57
N LYS A 358 -0.20 6.80 -18.80
CA LYS A 358 -0.65 8.06 -19.41
C LYS A 358 -1.15 7.88 -20.86
N ASN A 359 -0.65 6.88 -21.54
CA ASN A 359 -0.97 6.59 -22.94
C ASN A 359 -1.80 5.32 -23.11
N ILE A 360 -2.43 4.81 -22.06
CA ILE A 360 -3.15 3.55 -22.08
C ILE A 360 -4.30 3.49 -23.12
N ASN A 361 -4.88 4.66 -23.43
CA ASN A 361 -5.94 4.78 -24.44
C ASN A 361 -5.45 4.58 -25.89
N LEU A 362 -4.12 4.48 -26.13
CA LEU A 362 -3.59 4.08 -27.43
C LEU A 362 -3.90 2.59 -27.75
N ILE A 363 -4.22 1.79 -26.72
CA ILE A 363 -4.75 0.43 -26.91
C ILE A 363 -6.26 0.54 -27.18
N ASP A 364 -6.58 1.03 -28.35
CA ASP A 364 -7.92 1.24 -28.85
C ASP A 364 -8.43 0.02 -29.67
N LYS A 365 -9.58 0.17 -30.33
CA LYS A 365 -10.17 -0.89 -31.17
C LYS A 365 -9.28 -1.25 -32.36
N GLU A 366 -8.62 -0.27 -32.98
CA GLU A 366 -7.71 -0.47 -34.10
C GLU A 366 -6.45 -1.23 -33.64
N PHE A 367 -5.91 -0.87 -32.48
CA PHE A 367 -4.80 -1.62 -31.88
C PHE A 367 -5.14 -3.08 -31.69
N ARG A 368 -6.32 -3.39 -31.14
CA ARG A 368 -6.75 -4.78 -30.87
C ARG A 368 -6.96 -5.61 -32.13
N LYS A 369 -7.33 -4.98 -33.26
CA LYS A 369 -7.54 -5.66 -34.55
C LYS A 369 -6.26 -5.84 -35.37
N ASN A 370 -5.19 -5.21 -34.98
CA ASN A 370 -3.94 -5.24 -35.74
C ASN A 370 -3.21 -6.58 -35.53
N LEU A 371 -2.96 -7.29 -36.63
CA LEU A 371 -2.33 -8.62 -36.62
C LEU A 371 -0.92 -8.60 -36.00
N VAL A 372 -0.17 -7.51 -36.19
CA VAL A 372 1.19 -7.36 -35.61
C VAL A 372 1.12 -7.40 -34.08
N TYR A 373 0.15 -6.68 -33.49
CA TYR A 373 0.00 -6.67 -32.03
C TYR A 373 -0.58 -7.99 -31.50
N SER A 374 -1.44 -8.63 -32.27
CA SER A 374 -1.93 -9.98 -31.95
C SER A 374 -0.79 -10.99 -31.89
N GLU A 375 0.11 -10.98 -32.88
CA GLU A 375 1.27 -11.87 -32.87
C GLU A 375 2.25 -11.55 -31.71
N GLN A 376 2.48 -10.27 -31.42
CA GLN A 376 3.27 -9.89 -30.25
C GLN A 376 2.64 -10.39 -28.94
N PHE A 377 1.32 -10.35 -28.80
CA PHE A 377 0.64 -10.90 -27.62
C PHE A 377 0.82 -12.41 -27.51
N LEU A 378 0.70 -13.15 -28.63
CA LEU A 378 0.98 -14.58 -28.65
C LEU A 378 2.46 -14.87 -28.34
N GLU A 379 3.40 -14.04 -28.82
CA GLU A 379 4.83 -14.14 -28.46
C GLU A 379 5.05 -13.93 -26.96
N ILE A 380 4.33 -13.00 -26.32
CA ILE A 380 4.34 -12.83 -24.87
C ILE A 380 3.90 -14.12 -24.18
N LEU A 381 2.81 -14.74 -24.61
CA LEU A 381 2.33 -16.00 -24.02
C LEU A 381 3.31 -17.17 -24.23
N ARG A 382 4.01 -17.21 -25.37
CA ARG A 382 5.07 -18.19 -25.68
C ARG A 382 6.40 -17.89 -24.98
N SER A 383 6.52 -16.78 -24.26
CA SER A 383 7.79 -16.31 -23.68
C SER A 383 8.51 -17.40 -22.90
N LYS A 384 9.82 -17.48 -23.08
CA LYS A 384 10.66 -18.49 -22.40
C LYS A 384 10.77 -18.21 -20.89
N TYR A 385 10.72 -16.95 -20.48
CA TYR A 385 10.90 -16.52 -19.11
C TYR A 385 9.80 -15.56 -18.65
N ASN A 386 9.61 -15.42 -17.36
CA ASN A 386 8.85 -14.36 -16.70
C ASN A 386 7.37 -14.20 -17.06
N LEU A 387 6.70 -15.16 -17.70
CA LEU A 387 5.31 -15.02 -18.15
C LEU A 387 4.37 -14.51 -17.03
N SER A 388 4.45 -15.10 -15.84
CA SER A 388 3.60 -14.66 -14.71
C SER A 388 3.86 -13.21 -14.30
N SER A 389 5.14 -12.78 -14.27
CA SER A 389 5.51 -11.39 -13.96
C SER A 389 5.06 -10.42 -15.06
N ILE A 390 5.13 -10.84 -16.31
CA ILE A 390 4.67 -10.07 -17.46
C ILE A 390 3.16 -9.84 -17.38
N LEU A 391 2.37 -10.91 -17.22
CA LEU A 391 0.91 -10.81 -17.12
C LEU A 391 0.48 -9.95 -15.92
N LYS A 392 1.14 -10.09 -14.78
CA LYS A 392 0.92 -9.21 -13.60
C LYS A 392 1.25 -7.75 -13.90
N SER A 393 2.35 -7.48 -14.60
CA SER A 393 2.72 -6.12 -15.01
C SER A 393 1.72 -5.54 -16.02
N MET A 394 1.29 -6.33 -17.00
CA MET A 394 0.25 -5.93 -17.95
C MET A 394 -1.07 -5.59 -17.24
N LYS A 395 -1.49 -6.41 -16.26
CA LYS A 395 -2.67 -6.13 -15.43
C LYS A 395 -2.50 -4.83 -14.64
N SER A 396 -1.40 -4.66 -13.93
CA SER A 396 -1.17 -3.49 -13.05
C SER A 396 -1.10 -2.18 -13.80
N LEU A 397 -0.66 -2.22 -15.07
CA LEU A 397 -0.60 -1.07 -15.96
C LEU A 397 -1.90 -0.83 -16.73
N GLY A 398 -2.89 -1.73 -16.63
CA GLY A 398 -4.15 -1.65 -17.37
C GLY A 398 -4.05 -2.13 -18.81
N VAL A 399 -2.89 -2.59 -19.25
CA VAL A 399 -2.63 -3.04 -20.64
C VAL A 399 -3.47 -4.27 -20.99
N LEU A 400 -3.53 -5.24 -20.07
CA LEU A 400 -4.29 -6.48 -20.31
C LEU A 400 -5.79 -6.18 -20.43
N GLN A 401 -6.34 -5.34 -19.54
CA GLN A 401 -7.75 -4.94 -19.54
C GLN A 401 -8.13 -4.12 -20.79
N LYS A 402 -7.22 -3.30 -21.29
CA LYS A 402 -7.46 -2.53 -22.52
C LYS A 402 -7.35 -3.37 -23.76
N TYR A 403 -6.43 -4.35 -23.78
CA TYR A 403 -6.24 -5.24 -24.92
C TYR A 403 -7.33 -6.32 -25.00
N ILE A 404 -7.71 -6.89 -23.87
CA ILE A 404 -8.80 -7.87 -23.73
C ILE A 404 -9.87 -7.26 -22.81
N PRO A 405 -10.86 -6.53 -23.34
CA PRO A 405 -11.87 -5.86 -22.52
C PRO A 405 -12.63 -6.80 -21.59
N GLU A 406 -12.90 -8.04 -22.01
CA GLU A 406 -13.58 -9.07 -21.24
C GLU A 406 -12.82 -9.40 -19.94
N PHE A 407 -11.49 -9.32 -19.95
CA PHE A 407 -10.67 -9.49 -18.75
C PHE A 407 -10.89 -8.38 -17.71
N SER A 408 -11.41 -7.22 -18.11
CA SER A 408 -11.74 -6.13 -17.17
C SER A 408 -12.82 -6.54 -16.16
N ASP A 409 -13.73 -7.43 -16.56
CA ASP A 409 -14.86 -7.82 -15.73
C ASP A 409 -14.41 -8.69 -14.55
N VAL A 410 -13.38 -9.50 -14.75
CA VAL A 410 -12.85 -10.42 -13.73
C VAL A 410 -11.78 -9.78 -12.82
N VAL A 411 -11.21 -8.61 -13.19
CA VAL A 411 -10.19 -7.94 -12.38
C VAL A 411 -10.78 -7.49 -11.05
N GLY A 412 -10.21 -8.00 -9.94
CA GLY A 412 -10.69 -7.73 -8.60
C GLY A 412 -12.09 -8.26 -8.31
N GLN A 413 -12.63 -9.11 -9.19
CA GLN A 413 -13.91 -9.77 -8.94
C GLN A 413 -13.70 -10.83 -7.86
N MET A 414 -14.54 -10.77 -6.84
CA MET A 414 -14.60 -11.73 -5.77
C MET A 414 -15.87 -12.58 -5.94
N GLN A 415 -15.74 -13.87 -5.77
CA GLN A 415 -16.88 -14.74 -5.53
C GLN A 415 -17.08 -14.85 -4.02
N PHE A 416 -18.23 -14.35 -3.54
CA PHE A 416 -18.53 -14.38 -2.11
C PHE A 416 -19.01 -15.77 -1.72
N ASP A 417 -18.05 -16.67 -1.46
CA ASP A 417 -18.29 -18.00 -0.91
C ASP A 417 -17.09 -18.47 -0.08
N LEU A 418 -17.26 -19.57 0.65
CA LEU A 418 -16.24 -20.12 1.56
C LEU A 418 -15.15 -20.96 0.86
N PHE A 419 -15.26 -21.20 -0.45
CA PHE A 419 -14.35 -22.11 -1.17
C PHE A 419 -13.22 -21.39 -1.89
N HIS A 420 -13.40 -20.12 -2.21
CA HIS A 420 -12.39 -19.31 -2.89
C HIS A 420 -11.51 -18.55 -1.89
N ILE A 421 -10.21 -18.50 -2.13
CA ILE A 421 -9.22 -17.79 -1.31
C ILE A 421 -8.72 -16.52 -2.02
N TYR A 422 -8.92 -16.43 -3.34
CA TYR A 422 -8.41 -15.38 -4.21
C TYR A 422 -9.51 -14.79 -5.08
N THR A 423 -9.28 -13.55 -5.57
CA THR A 423 -10.09 -13.00 -6.65
C THR A 423 -9.92 -13.81 -7.95
N VAL A 424 -10.90 -13.75 -8.84
CA VAL A 424 -10.93 -14.51 -10.09
C VAL A 424 -9.65 -14.28 -10.90
N ASP A 425 -9.23 -13.04 -11.09
CA ASP A 425 -8.01 -12.70 -11.82
C ASP A 425 -6.71 -13.22 -11.18
N GLU A 426 -6.60 -13.26 -9.85
CA GLU A 426 -5.43 -13.87 -9.19
C GLU A 426 -5.48 -15.40 -9.29
N HIS A 427 -6.68 -15.98 -9.24
CA HIS A 427 -6.86 -17.41 -9.46
C HIS A 427 -6.42 -17.81 -10.86
N THR A 428 -6.90 -17.13 -11.90
CA THR A 428 -6.53 -17.41 -13.30
C THR A 428 -5.03 -17.27 -13.55
N PHE A 429 -4.38 -16.27 -12.94
CA PHE A 429 -2.91 -16.13 -13.04
C PHE A 429 -2.15 -17.26 -12.34
N LYS A 430 -2.68 -17.81 -11.25
CA LYS A 430 -2.10 -19.00 -10.62
C LYS A 430 -2.26 -20.24 -11.48
N VAL A 431 -3.41 -20.41 -12.13
CA VAL A 431 -3.64 -21.50 -13.08
C VAL A 431 -2.63 -21.44 -14.22
N VAL A 432 -2.48 -20.29 -14.88
CA VAL A 432 -1.48 -20.10 -15.95
C VAL A 432 -0.06 -20.36 -15.44
N ARG A 433 0.27 -19.92 -14.22
CA ARG A 433 1.57 -20.19 -13.59
C ARG A 433 1.81 -21.67 -13.36
N ASN A 434 0.81 -22.40 -12.87
CA ASN A 434 0.91 -23.83 -12.61
C ASN A 434 1.05 -24.60 -13.92
N MET A 435 0.25 -24.30 -14.94
CA MET A 435 0.42 -24.86 -16.28
C MET A 435 1.83 -24.64 -16.83
N ARG A 436 2.36 -23.43 -16.62
CA ARG A 436 3.73 -23.12 -17.03
C ARG A 436 4.77 -23.94 -16.27
N GLN A 437 4.61 -24.14 -14.96
CA GLN A 437 5.50 -24.95 -14.15
C GLN A 437 5.44 -26.42 -14.58
N MET A 438 4.26 -26.97 -14.85
CA MET A 438 4.08 -28.32 -15.37
C MET A 438 4.78 -28.53 -16.72
N LYS A 439 4.79 -27.50 -17.59
CA LYS A 439 5.56 -27.56 -18.84
C LYS A 439 7.07 -27.59 -18.61
N LEU A 440 7.57 -26.81 -17.67
CA LEU A 440 9.02 -26.64 -17.46
C LEU A 440 9.65 -27.76 -16.63
N ASN A 441 8.91 -28.29 -15.67
CA ASN A 441 9.41 -29.24 -14.69
C ASN A 441 8.49 -30.44 -14.59
N LYS A 442 9.06 -31.65 -14.68
CA LYS A 442 8.33 -32.87 -14.35
C LYS A 442 8.11 -32.88 -12.83
N GLN A 443 6.85 -32.80 -12.40
CA GLN A 443 6.48 -32.85 -10.98
C GLN A 443 5.94 -34.25 -10.65
N ILE A 444 6.27 -34.76 -9.46
CA ILE A 444 5.75 -36.04 -8.97
C ILE A 444 4.23 -35.95 -8.86
N GLY A 445 3.52 -36.91 -9.45
CA GLY A 445 2.06 -36.97 -9.48
C GLY A 445 1.40 -36.16 -10.62
N PHE A 446 2.19 -35.53 -11.50
CA PHE A 446 1.72 -34.76 -12.66
C PHE A 446 2.49 -35.15 -13.94
N GLU A 447 2.94 -36.40 -14.05
CA GLU A 447 3.74 -36.90 -15.16
C GLU A 447 2.98 -36.88 -16.48
N LEU A 448 1.69 -37.27 -16.45
CA LEU A 448 0.81 -37.28 -17.61
C LEU A 448 0.58 -35.86 -18.14
N GLU A 449 0.29 -34.91 -17.23
CA GLU A 449 0.07 -33.49 -17.55
C GLU A 449 1.33 -32.89 -18.19
N HIS A 450 2.51 -33.20 -17.63
CA HIS A 450 3.79 -32.77 -18.20
C HIS A 450 3.99 -33.31 -19.62
N GLU A 451 3.69 -34.58 -19.87
CA GLU A 451 3.79 -35.17 -21.19
C GLU A 451 2.81 -34.55 -22.17
N LEU A 452 1.54 -34.40 -21.79
CA LEU A 452 0.49 -33.82 -22.63
C LEU A 452 0.78 -32.37 -23.00
N ILE A 453 1.19 -31.54 -22.03
CA ILE A 453 1.52 -30.12 -22.26
C ILE A 453 2.70 -30.00 -23.26
N ASN A 454 3.70 -30.88 -23.17
CA ASN A 454 4.85 -30.84 -24.05
C ASN A 454 4.55 -31.33 -25.48
N LYS A 455 3.46 -32.09 -25.68
CA LYS A 455 2.95 -32.49 -27.03
C LYS A 455 2.14 -31.36 -27.70
N LEU A 456 1.73 -30.32 -26.95
CA LEU A 456 0.93 -29.24 -27.55
C LEU A 456 1.77 -28.38 -28.51
N ARG A 457 1.32 -28.24 -29.73
CA ARG A 457 1.98 -27.39 -30.75
C ARG A 457 1.82 -25.90 -30.48
N LYS A 458 0.70 -25.49 -29.87
CA LYS A 458 0.31 -24.10 -29.60
C LYS A 458 -0.03 -23.94 -28.11
N ILE A 459 1.01 -23.85 -27.28
CA ILE A 459 0.87 -23.75 -25.83
C ILE A 459 0.12 -22.47 -25.41
N GLU A 460 0.20 -21.40 -26.19
CA GLU A 460 -0.48 -20.14 -25.93
C GLU A 460 -2.01 -20.30 -25.86
N ILE A 461 -2.59 -21.24 -26.60
CA ILE A 461 -4.02 -21.54 -26.54
C ILE A 461 -4.40 -22.06 -25.14
N LEU A 462 -3.57 -22.95 -24.59
CA LEU A 462 -3.79 -23.46 -23.23
C LEU A 462 -3.72 -22.33 -22.19
N PHE A 463 -2.78 -21.40 -22.35
CA PHE A 463 -2.67 -20.25 -21.42
C PHE A 463 -3.84 -19.28 -21.57
N ILE A 464 -4.34 -19.06 -22.80
CA ILE A 464 -5.57 -18.27 -23.03
C ILE A 464 -6.76 -18.98 -22.38
N ALA A 465 -6.94 -20.29 -22.60
CA ALA A 465 -7.98 -21.05 -21.92
C ALA A 465 -7.88 -20.93 -20.39
N GLY A 466 -6.67 -20.99 -19.83
CA GLY A 466 -6.44 -20.79 -18.40
C GLY A 466 -6.74 -19.37 -17.89
N LEU A 467 -6.70 -18.34 -18.74
CA LEU A 467 -7.10 -16.99 -18.39
C LEU A 467 -8.62 -16.80 -18.34
N PHE A 468 -9.38 -17.68 -18.99
CA PHE A 468 -10.84 -17.57 -19.15
C PHE A 468 -11.59 -18.84 -18.74
N HIS A 469 -11.03 -19.67 -17.85
CA HIS A 469 -11.64 -20.94 -17.46
C HIS A 469 -12.75 -20.80 -16.41
N ASP A 470 -12.85 -19.63 -15.74
CA ASP A 470 -13.88 -19.25 -14.77
C ASP A 470 -14.86 -18.24 -15.32
#